data_9a6fd2b21c8655c12387a62003b9954b
#
_entry.id   9a6fd2b21c8655c12387a62003b9954b
#
_cell.length_a   1.000
_cell.length_b   1.000
_cell.length_c   1.000
_cell.angle_alpha   90.00
_cell.angle_beta   90.00
_cell.angle_gamma   90.00
#
_symmetry.space_group_name_H-M   'P 1'
#
loop_
_entity.id
_entity.type
_entity.pdbx_description
1 polymer ?
#
loop_
_entity_poly.entity_id
_entity_poly.type
_entity_poly.pdbx_seq_one_letter_code
_entity_poly.pdbx_strand_id
1 'polypeptide(L)'
;MNKVDLQSPPQGKRTFHFKVDGHNYSTKNQFVTGLEIRQAAGLPADAELYQDLSKNWQDHYVSNEDRFDLAMPGVEKFISLRYKIVIFVNGTPHEYSEQKVTYEKIIELAHVPVLSNNSTYIVKYNLGPEQNPHGVLTAGNEVFVTNKMDFNVRSAHQS
;
A
#
# COMPACT_ATOMS: atom_id res chain seq x y z
N MET A 1 -19.66 -0.21 -45.54
CA MET A 1 -19.47 -0.01 -44.95
C MET A 1 -19.12 0.03 -44.00
N ASN A 2 -18.87 -0.06 -43.46
CA ASN A 2 -18.61 0.04 -42.64
C ASN A 2 -18.67 0.86 -41.80
N LYS A 3 -19.08 1.50 -41.92
CA LYS A 3 -19.40 2.51 -41.24
C LYS A 3 -19.86 2.21 -39.95
N VAL A 4 -20.34 1.24 -39.75
CA VAL A 4 -20.72 0.81 -38.48
C VAL A 4 -19.69 1.08 -37.46
N ASP A 5 -18.53 0.88 -37.87
CA ASP A 5 -17.49 1.04 -36.95
C ASP A 5 -17.24 2.42 -36.52
N LEU A 6 -17.83 3.33 -37.23
CA LEU A 6 -17.65 4.68 -36.85
C LEU A 6 -18.41 5.01 -35.64
N GLN A 7 -19.52 4.38 -35.42
CA GLN A 7 -20.23 4.65 -34.27
C GLN A 7 -19.74 3.89 -33.13
N SER A 8 -19.43 2.68 -33.39
CA SER A 8 -18.92 1.84 -32.34
C SER A 8 -17.55 2.25 -32.03
N PRO A 9 -17.20 2.48 -30.83
CA PRO A 9 -15.82 2.70 -30.50
C PRO A 9 -15.04 1.53 -31.01
N PRO A 10 -13.85 1.71 -31.34
CA PRO A 10 -13.06 0.62 -31.88
C PRO A 10 -12.65 -0.34 -30.78
N GLN A 11 -13.60 -0.76 -30.00
CA GLN A 11 -13.33 -1.62 -28.90
C GLN A 11 -12.73 -2.92 -29.33
N GLY A 12 -13.18 -3.46 -30.40
CA GLY A 12 -12.64 -4.71 -30.88
C GLY A 12 -11.25 -4.57 -31.43
N LYS A 13 -10.78 -3.34 -31.68
CA LYS A 13 -9.50 -3.12 -32.29
C LYS A 13 -8.43 -2.65 -31.32
N ARG A 14 -8.82 -1.94 -30.30
CA ARG A 14 -7.86 -1.44 -29.33
C ARG A 14 -7.63 -2.49 -28.28
N THR A 15 -6.39 -2.55 -27.85
CA THR A 15 -6.00 -3.44 -26.78
C THR A 15 -5.40 -2.59 -25.69
N PHE A 16 -5.85 -2.84 -24.49
CA PHE A 16 -5.37 -2.13 -23.31
C PHE A 16 -4.56 -3.09 -22.46
N HIS A 17 -3.64 -2.55 -21.69
CA HIS A 17 -2.69 -3.36 -20.96
C HIS A 17 -2.62 -2.96 -19.50
N PHE A 18 -2.35 -3.93 -18.67
CA PHE A 18 -2.04 -3.68 -17.26
C PHE A 18 -1.09 -4.79 -16.79
N LYS A 19 -0.49 -4.59 -15.65
CA LYS A 19 0.42 -5.55 -15.07
C LYS A 19 -0.05 -5.98 -13.71
N VAL A 20 0.13 -7.26 -13.39
CA VAL A 20 -0.08 -7.77 -12.05
C VAL A 20 1.15 -8.57 -11.70
N ASP A 21 1.82 -8.19 -10.61
CA ASP A 21 3.05 -8.85 -10.15
C ASP A 21 4.10 -8.94 -11.25
N GLY A 22 4.17 -7.90 -12.06
CA GLY A 22 5.16 -7.83 -13.13
C GLY A 22 4.79 -8.55 -14.41
N HIS A 23 3.67 -9.28 -14.42
CA HIS A 23 3.22 -9.97 -15.62
C HIS A 23 2.26 -9.10 -16.41
N ASN A 24 2.37 -9.15 -17.72
CA ASN A 24 1.54 -8.32 -18.60
C ASN A 24 0.24 -9.03 -18.93
N TYR A 25 -0.84 -8.27 -18.88
CA TYR A 25 -2.16 -8.74 -19.28
C TYR A 25 -2.76 -7.74 -20.24
N SER A 26 -3.65 -8.19 -21.08
CA SER A 26 -4.31 -7.32 -22.03
C SER A 26 -5.78 -7.60 -22.07
N THR A 27 -6.53 -6.60 -22.51
CA THR A 27 -7.98 -6.71 -22.58
C THR A 27 -8.47 -5.77 -23.67
N LYS A 28 -9.64 -6.07 -24.19
CA LYS A 28 -10.30 -5.16 -25.15
C LYS A 28 -11.14 -4.11 -24.44
N ASN A 29 -11.28 -4.20 -23.14
CA ASN A 29 -12.09 -3.25 -22.38
C ASN A 29 -11.24 -2.12 -21.86
N GLN A 30 -11.69 -0.92 -22.10
CA GLN A 30 -10.98 0.26 -21.60
C GLN A 30 -11.07 0.35 -20.09
N PHE A 31 -12.22 0.00 -19.54
CA PHE A 31 -12.41 0.03 -18.09
C PHE A 31 -12.44 -1.39 -17.55
N VAL A 32 -11.71 -1.60 -16.47
CA VAL A 32 -11.70 -2.90 -15.80
C VAL A 32 -11.96 -2.70 -14.33
N THR A 33 -12.58 -3.69 -13.72
CA THR A 33 -12.83 -3.67 -12.28
C THR A 33 -11.76 -4.46 -11.56
N GLY A 34 -11.67 -4.24 -10.24
CA GLY A 34 -10.76 -5.03 -9.43
C GLY A 34 -11.02 -6.52 -9.56
N LEU A 35 -12.29 -6.92 -9.66
CA LEU A 35 -12.61 -8.33 -9.85
C LEU A 35 -12.06 -8.84 -11.17
N GLU A 36 -12.23 -8.06 -12.24
CA GLU A 36 -11.73 -8.47 -13.55
C GLU A 36 -10.21 -8.59 -13.57
N ILE A 37 -9.53 -7.70 -12.85
CA ILE A 37 -8.07 -7.78 -12.74
C ILE A 37 -7.68 -9.07 -12.03
N ARG A 38 -8.37 -9.40 -10.92
CA ARG A 38 -8.11 -10.65 -10.21
C ARG A 38 -8.35 -11.86 -11.11
N GLN A 39 -9.43 -11.85 -11.84
CA GLN A 39 -9.76 -12.95 -12.74
C GLN A 39 -8.71 -13.13 -13.82
N ALA A 40 -8.28 -12.02 -14.43
CA ALA A 40 -7.27 -12.07 -15.47
C ALA A 40 -5.96 -12.66 -14.94
N ALA A 41 -5.61 -12.34 -13.72
CA ALA A 41 -4.36 -12.81 -13.12
C ALA A 41 -4.50 -14.17 -12.46
N GLY A 42 -5.69 -14.79 -12.50
CA GLY A 42 -5.91 -16.09 -11.89
C GLY A 42 -5.97 -16.04 -10.37
N LEU A 43 -6.34 -14.89 -9.82
CA LEU A 43 -6.40 -14.71 -8.37
C LEU A 43 -7.83 -14.91 -7.89
N PRO A 44 -7.99 -15.43 -6.66
CA PRO A 44 -9.33 -15.53 -6.11
C PRO A 44 -9.93 -14.15 -5.85
N ALA A 45 -11.26 -14.10 -5.78
CA ALA A 45 -11.96 -12.83 -5.61
C ALA A 45 -11.62 -12.12 -4.31
N ASP A 46 -11.17 -12.86 -3.31
CA ASP A 46 -10.78 -12.27 -2.03
C ASP A 46 -9.26 -12.11 -1.87
N ALA A 47 -8.51 -12.28 -2.94
CA ALA A 47 -7.06 -12.09 -2.87
C ALA A 47 -6.75 -10.63 -2.62
N GLU A 48 -5.69 -10.39 -1.86
CA GLU A 48 -5.24 -9.01 -1.67
C GLU A 48 -4.66 -8.51 -2.97
N LEU A 49 -5.05 -7.30 -3.34
CA LEU A 49 -4.56 -6.68 -4.55
C LEU A 49 -4.42 -5.19 -4.27
N TYR A 50 -3.29 -4.64 -4.69
CA TYR A 50 -2.98 -3.24 -4.48
C TYR A 50 -2.55 -2.61 -5.79
N GLN A 51 -2.97 -1.39 -6.02
CA GLN A 51 -2.47 -0.62 -7.14
C GLN A 51 -1.11 -0.07 -6.75
N ASP A 52 -0.11 -0.37 -7.57
CA ASP A 52 1.27 0.02 -7.29
C ASP A 52 1.47 1.46 -7.72
N LEU A 53 1.50 2.35 -6.77
CA LEU A 53 1.67 3.78 -7.04
C LEU A 53 3.12 4.20 -7.05
N SER A 54 3.97 3.30 -6.72
CA SER A 54 5.41 3.29 -6.90
C SER A 54 6.24 4.43 -6.34
N LYS A 55 5.72 5.61 -6.19
CA LYS A 55 6.53 6.70 -5.70
C LYS A 55 6.75 6.66 -4.21
N ASN A 56 5.85 6.08 -3.50
CA ASN A 56 5.96 6.00 -2.06
C ASN A 56 5.17 4.79 -1.65
N TRP A 57 5.08 4.51 -0.40
CA TRP A 57 4.50 3.27 0.09
C TRP A 57 3.00 3.31 0.26
N GLN A 58 2.34 4.21 -0.43
CA GLN A 58 0.90 4.34 -0.30
C GLN A 58 0.19 3.62 -1.43
N ASP A 59 0.41 2.34 -1.55
CA ASP A 59 -0.31 1.57 -2.54
C ASP A 59 -1.78 1.52 -2.17
N HIS A 60 -2.62 1.65 -3.16
CA HIS A 60 -4.05 1.71 -2.97
C HIS A 60 -4.65 0.30 -3.02
N TYR A 61 -5.36 -0.09 -1.96
CA TYR A 61 -6.05 -1.37 -1.97
C TYR A 61 -7.14 -1.36 -3.03
N VAL A 62 -7.23 -2.44 -3.80
CA VAL A 62 -8.17 -2.57 -4.91
C VAL A 62 -9.31 -3.49 -4.49
N SER A 63 -10.51 -2.94 -4.41
CA SER A 63 -11.69 -3.76 -4.17
C SER A 63 -12.23 -4.28 -5.50
N ASN A 64 -13.10 -5.28 -5.43
CA ASN A 64 -13.66 -5.87 -6.64
C ASN A 64 -14.49 -4.87 -7.44
N GLU A 65 -15.02 -3.84 -6.79
CA GLU A 65 -15.86 -2.83 -7.44
C GLU A 65 -15.07 -1.65 -8.00
N ASP A 66 -13.82 -1.50 -7.62
CA ASP A 66 -13.03 -0.38 -8.13
C ASP A 66 -12.86 -0.49 -9.63
N ARG A 67 -12.88 0.64 -10.31
CA ARG A 67 -12.76 0.69 -11.76
C ARG A 67 -11.51 1.46 -12.15
N PHE A 68 -10.86 1.00 -13.18
CA PHE A 68 -9.63 1.60 -13.69
C PHE A 68 -9.77 1.86 -15.18
N ASP A 69 -9.34 3.05 -15.60
CA ASP A 69 -9.37 3.45 -17.00
C ASP A 69 -8.00 3.16 -17.59
N LEU A 70 -7.92 2.12 -18.39
CA LEU A 70 -6.65 1.69 -18.94
C LEU A 70 -6.18 2.54 -20.11
N ALA A 71 -7.01 3.50 -20.54
CA ALA A 71 -6.60 4.42 -21.61
C ALA A 71 -5.79 5.59 -21.07
N MET A 72 -5.70 5.75 -19.75
CA MET A 72 -4.90 6.82 -19.17
C MET A 72 -3.43 6.58 -19.47
N PRO A 73 -2.63 7.63 -19.53
CA PRO A 73 -1.20 7.46 -19.83
C PRO A 73 -0.52 6.57 -18.81
N GLY A 74 0.43 5.79 -19.28
CA GLY A 74 1.15 4.85 -18.46
C GLY A 74 0.47 3.51 -18.40
N VAL A 75 1.09 2.57 -17.75
CA VAL A 75 0.56 1.23 -17.59
C VAL A 75 0.15 1.06 -16.14
N GLU A 76 -1.10 0.66 -15.94
CA GLU A 76 -1.55 0.39 -14.58
C GLU A 76 -0.84 -0.84 -14.06
N LYS A 77 -0.35 -0.73 -12.85
CA LYS A 77 0.40 -1.81 -12.22
C LYS A 77 -0.26 -2.19 -10.91
N PHE A 78 -0.35 -3.49 -10.69
CA PHE A 78 -0.97 -4.03 -9.49
C PHE A 78 -0.06 -5.09 -8.89
N ILE A 79 -0.14 -5.23 -7.57
CA ILE A 79 0.60 -6.27 -6.88
C ILE A 79 -0.37 -7.05 -6.00
N SER A 80 -0.22 -8.36 -6.00
CA SER A 80 -1.09 -9.21 -5.21
C SER A 80 -0.45 -9.56 -3.86
N LEU A 81 0.82 -9.24 -3.69
CA LEU A 81 1.50 -9.50 -2.44
C LEU A 81 1.99 -8.19 -1.87
N ARG A 82 1.92 -8.08 -0.57
CA ARG A 82 2.49 -6.92 0.08
C ARG A 82 4.00 -7.05 0.12
N TYR A 83 4.67 -5.94 -0.06
CA TYR A 83 6.10 -5.92 0.13
C TYR A 83 6.40 -6.06 1.62
N LYS A 84 7.33 -6.92 1.93
CA LYS A 84 7.84 -6.96 3.28
C LYS A 84 8.94 -5.94 3.39
N ILE A 85 8.85 -5.11 4.39
CA ILE A 85 9.87 -4.13 4.69
C ILE A 85 10.42 -4.44 6.06
N VAL A 86 11.51 -3.79 6.41
CA VAL A 86 12.09 -3.89 7.75
C VAL A 86 11.97 -2.52 8.39
N ILE A 87 11.41 -2.47 9.57
CA ILE A 87 11.42 -1.26 10.39
C ILE A 87 12.23 -1.56 11.63
N PHE A 88 12.83 -0.53 12.20
CA PHE A 88 13.61 -0.68 13.42
C PHE A 88 12.86 -0.05 14.57
N VAL A 89 12.78 -0.77 15.66
CA VAL A 89 12.20 -0.25 16.89
C VAL A 89 13.25 -0.40 17.97
N ASN A 90 13.74 0.73 18.48
CA ASN A 90 14.84 0.77 19.45
C ASN A 90 16.02 -0.06 18.96
N GLY A 91 16.33 0.04 17.66
CA GLY A 91 17.46 -0.64 17.07
C GLY A 91 17.24 -2.09 16.70
N THR A 92 16.09 -2.65 17.02
CA THR A 92 15.79 -4.05 16.69
C THR A 92 14.98 -4.10 15.40
N PRO A 93 15.41 -4.89 14.40
CA PRO A 93 14.69 -4.99 13.16
C PRO A 93 13.44 -5.87 13.30
N HIS A 94 12.39 -5.44 12.61
CA HIS A 94 11.13 -6.19 12.55
C HIS A 94 10.65 -6.21 11.13
N GLU A 95 10.23 -7.36 10.65
CA GLU A 95 9.56 -7.43 9.36
C GLU A 95 8.16 -6.88 9.49
N TYR A 96 7.75 -6.12 8.50
CA TYR A 96 6.45 -5.48 8.54
C TYR A 96 5.90 -5.42 7.12
N SER A 97 4.59 -5.60 6.98
CA SER A 97 4.00 -5.70 5.65
C SER A 97 2.77 -4.82 5.46
N GLU A 98 2.49 -3.91 6.40
CA GLU A 98 1.40 -2.97 6.24
C GLU A 98 1.93 -1.64 5.77
N GLN A 99 1.06 -0.82 5.20
CA GLN A 99 1.48 0.50 4.72
C GLN A 99 1.60 1.51 5.85
N LYS A 100 0.91 1.28 6.95
CA LYS A 100 0.92 2.18 8.09
C LYS A 100 1.15 1.39 9.35
N VAL A 101 1.67 2.06 10.36
CA VAL A 101 1.87 1.46 11.67
C VAL A 101 1.27 2.37 12.73
N THR A 102 0.62 1.76 13.72
CA THR A 102 0.00 2.51 14.82
C THR A 102 0.98 2.66 15.96
N TYR A 103 0.70 3.64 16.81
CA TYR A 103 1.43 3.81 18.06
C TYR A 103 1.43 2.51 18.86
N GLU A 104 0.25 1.89 18.97
CA GLU A 104 0.09 0.70 19.78
C GLU A 104 0.92 -0.47 19.26
N LYS A 105 1.03 -0.56 17.94
CA LYS A 105 1.84 -1.61 17.35
C LYS A 105 3.32 -1.39 17.63
N ILE A 106 3.78 -0.15 17.58
CA ILE A 106 5.16 0.15 17.88
C ILE A 106 5.47 -0.16 19.34
N ILE A 107 4.55 0.17 20.25
CA ILE A 107 4.74 -0.16 21.67
C ILE A 107 4.85 -1.68 21.85
N GLU A 108 3.99 -2.42 21.15
CA GLU A 108 4.04 -3.87 21.20
C GLU A 108 5.39 -4.39 20.70
N LEU A 109 5.86 -3.88 19.58
CA LEU A 109 7.13 -4.33 19.01
C LEU A 109 8.32 -3.97 19.88
N ALA A 110 8.20 -2.89 20.64
CA ALA A 110 9.30 -2.45 21.50
C ALA A 110 9.47 -3.31 22.74
N HIS A 111 8.47 -4.12 23.06
CA HIS A 111 8.51 -5.00 24.23
C HIS A 111 8.86 -4.25 25.51
N VAL A 112 8.31 -3.06 25.65
CA VAL A 112 8.58 -2.24 26.82
C VAL A 112 7.58 -2.58 27.92
N PRO A 113 7.95 -2.36 29.19
CA PRO A 113 7.02 -2.71 30.26
C PRO A 113 5.80 -1.81 30.29
N VAL A 114 4.73 -2.33 30.87
CA VAL A 114 3.52 -1.55 31.08
C VAL A 114 3.85 -0.48 32.12
N LEU A 115 3.54 0.77 31.78
CA LEU A 115 3.78 1.87 32.70
C LEU A 115 2.59 2.06 33.62
N SER A 116 2.88 2.59 34.81
CA SER A 116 1.85 2.86 35.78
C SER A 116 1.71 4.36 35.97
N ASN A 117 0.67 4.76 36.69
CA ASN A 117 0.50 6.16 37.11
C ASN A 117 0.46 7.15 35.97
N ASN A 118 -0.30 6.93 35.00
CA ASN A 118 -0.47 7.90 33.91
C ASN A 118 0.78 8.15 33.10
N SER A 119 1.82 7.38 33.32
CA SER A 119 3.00 7.50 32.47
C SER A 119 2.70 6.93 31.10
N THR A 120 3.40 7.43 30.11
CA THR A 120 3.19 6.99 28.74
C THR A 120 4.53 6.93 28.05
N TYR A 121 4.55 6.39 26.84
CA TYR A 121 5.74 6.32 26.04
C TYR A 121 5.70 7.39 24.97
N ILE A 122 6.86 7.92 24.64
CA ILE A 122 7.03 8.78 23.48
C ILE A 122 7.63 7.95 22.38
N VAL A 123 7.00 8.00 21.20
CA VAL A 123 7.51 7.31 20.02
C VAL A 123 7.94 8.37 19.03
N LYS A 124 9.23 8.39 18.74
CA LYS A 124 9.76 9.28 17.70
C LYS A 124 10.18 8.44 16.52
N TYR A 125 10.03 8.98 15.33
CA TYR A 125 10.43 8.25 14.14
C TYR A 125 11.19 9.15 13.20
N ASN A 126 12.04 8.53 12.39
CA ASN A 126 12.70 9.22 11.30
C ASN A 126 12.96 8.23 10.18
N LEU A 127 13.54 8.71 9.10
CA LEU A 127 13.77 7.91 7.90
C LEU A 127 12.46 7.39 7.33
N GLY A 128 11.38 8.13 7.53
CA GLY A 128 10.08 7.76 7.01
C GLY A 128 9.90 8.19 5.57
N PRO A 129 8.76 7.82 4.99
CA PRO A 129 8.47 8.20 3.62
C PRO A 129 8.12 9.68 3.53
N GLU A 130 7.90 10.13 2.31
CA GLU A 130 7.70 11.54 2.04
C GLU A 130 6.51 12.12 2.82
N GLN A 131 5.49 11.33 3.05
CA GLN A 131 4.30 11.79 3.75
C GLN A 131 4.56 12.11 5.21
N ASN A 132 5.48 11.41 5.83
CA ASN A 132 5.87 11.66 7.21
C ASN A 132 7.32 11.22 7.41
N PRO A 133 8.25 12.09 7.01
CA PRO A 133 9.66 11.70 7.07
C PRO A 133 10.19 11.56 8.49
N HIS A 134 9.70 12.35 9.41
CA HIS A 134 10.09 12.26 10.81
C HIS A 134 9.02 12.93 11.67
N GLY A 135 9.03 12.62 12.94
CA GLY A 135 8.06 13.23 13.84
C GLY A 135 7.85 12.40 15.10
N VAL A 136 6.73 12.66 15.73
CA VAL A 136 6.31 11.99 16.95
C VAL A 136 5.00 11.28 16.66
N LEU A 137 4.93 9.99 17.00
CA LEU A 137 3.72 9.20 16.85
C LEU A 137 3.04 9.12 18.19
N THR A 138 1.81 9.58 18.27
CA THR A 138 1.09 9.64 19.53
C THR A 138 0.01 8.57 19.58
N ALA A 139 -0.44 8.29 20.80
CA ALA A 139 -1.44 7.25 21.03
C ALA A 139 -2.68 7.50 20.18
N GLY A 140 -3.19 6.45 19.60
CA GLY A 140 -4.37 6.54 18.73
C GLY A 140 -4.09 6.97 17.32
N ASN A 141 -2.86 7.25 16.97
CA ASN A 141 -2.49 7.70 15.64
C ASN A 141 -1.66 6.66 14.90
N GLU A 142 -1.48 6.88 13.62
CA GLU A 142 -0.69 5.98 12.78
C GLU A 142 0.11 6.81 11.78
N VAL A 143 1.17 6.24 11.28
CA VAL A 143 2.01 6.88 10.25
C VAL A 143 2.30 5.90 9.14
N PHE A 144 2.61 6.43 7.98
CA PHE A 144 3.06 5.60 6.88
C PHE A 144 4.48 5.12 7.14
N VAL A 145 4.78 3.92 6.68
CA VAL A 145 6.10 3.32 6.90
C VAL A 145 6.79 3.03 5.57
N THR A 146 8.09 2.97 5.64
CA THR A 146 8.90 2.56 4.51
C THR A 146 10.06 1.72 5.03
N ASN A 147 10.77 1.09 4.11
CA ASN A 147 11.85 0.19 4.48
C ASN A 147 12.93 0.95 5.24
N LYS A 148 13.39 0.35 6.34
CA LYS A 148 14.44 0.88 7.20
C LYS A 148 14.06 2.12 7.99
N MET A 149 12.77 2.37 8.10
CA MET A 149 12.29 3.44 8.97
C MET A 149 12.62 3.14 10.41
N ASP A 150 12.94 4.17 11.16
CA ASP A 150 13.46 4.01 12.52
C ASP A 150 12.51 4.59 13.55
N PHE A 151 12.22 3.81 14.57
CA PHE A 151 11.34 4.22 15.66
C PHE A 151 12.10 4.10 16.99
N ASN A 152 11.96 5.14 17.79
CA ASN A 152 12.53 5.16 19.13
C ASN A 152 11.42 5.31 20.16
N VAL A 153 11.39 4.38 21.10
CA VAL A 153 10.37 4.35 22.14
C VAL A 153 11.05 4.57 23.49
N ARG A 154 10.61 5.58 24.19
CA ARG A 154 11.14 5.82 25.53
C ARG A 154 10.04 6.35 26.41
N SER A 155 10.25 6.22 27.71
CA SER A 155 9.26 6.68 28.68
C SER A 155 9.20 8.20 28.69
N ALA A 156 8.00 8.72 28.65
CA ALA A 156 7.78 10.15 28.76
C ALA A 156 7.93 10.64 30.17
N HIS A 157 8.09 9.71 31.10
CA HIS A 157 8.17 10.03 32.51
C HIS A 157 9.57 10.42 32.91
N GLN A 158 10.40 10.65 32.01
CA GLN A 158 11.73 11.04 32.31
C GLN A 158 11.77 12.41 32.80
N SER A 159 12.41 12.70 33.79
CA SER A 159 12.56 14.05 34.22
C SER A 159 14.00 14.46 34.23
#